data_8d5180f28a3ac0e59d49147c5606546a
#
_entry.id   8d5180f28a3ac0e59d49147c5606546a
#
_cell.length_a   1.000
_cell.length_b   1.000
_cell.length_c   1.000
_cell.angle_alpha   90.00
_cell.angle_beta   90.00
_cell.angle_gamma   90.00
#
_symmetry.space_group_name_H-M   'P 1'
#
loop_
_entity.id
_entity.type
_entity.pdbx_description
1 polymer ?
#
loop_
_entity_poly.entity_id
_entity_poly.type
_entity_poly.pdbx_seq_one_letter_code
_entity_poly.pdbx_strand_id
1 'polypeptide(L)'
;MKIWLISDTHGKHEELAIPNNIDMVISAGDGGTYKNPYQCKIDLDTFLGWFNNLPIKHKVYVPGNHDTAMEAGLIDEEIYQDVHIVKHEFIYIGGVKIFGSPYTP
;
A
#
# COMPACT_ATOMS: atom_id res chain seq x y z
N MET A 1 -6.42 19.21 -2.93
CA MET A 1 -5.50 18.11 -2.62
C MET A 1 -5.27 17.27 -3.86
N LYS A 2 -4.02 16.97 -4.17
CA LYS A 2 -3.65 16.19 -5.33
C LYS A 2 -3.33 14.77 -4.92
N ILE A 3 -4.05 13.78 -5.46
CA ILE A 3 -3.98 12.38 -5.06
C ILE A 3 -3.46 11.53 -6.21
N TRP A 4 -2.47 10.69 -5.92
CA TRP A 4 -1.92 9.71 -6.87
C TRP A 4 -2.43 8.32 -6.50
N LEU A 5 -3.12 7.67 -7.44
CA LEU A 5 -3.65 6.32 -7.25
C LEU A 5 -2.78 5.32 -7.99
N ILE A 6 -2.34 4.28 -7.28
CA ILE A 6 -1.58 3.18 -7.87
C ILE A 6 -2.18 1.84 -7.44
N SER A 7 -1.98 0.82 -8.25
CA SER A 7 -2.45 -0.53 -7.94
C SER A 7 -1.71 -1.55 -8.79
N ASP A 8 -1.78 -2.82 -8.38
CA ASP A 8 -1.28 -3.97 -9.15
C ASP A 8 0.18 -3.80 -9.61
N THR A 9 1.04 -3.27 -8.74
CA THR A 9 2.43 -3.05 -9.12
C THR A 9 3.22 -4.35 -9.30
N HIS A 10 2.85 -5.41 -8.57
CA HIS A 10 3.45 -6.75 -8.71
C HIS A 10 4.99 -6.72 -8.78
N GLY A 11 5.62 -6.02 -7.85
CA GLY A 11 7.07 -5.91 -7.78
C GLY A 11 7.71 -4.91 -8.75
N LYS A 12 6.91 -4.21 -9.56
CA LYS A 12 7.41 -3.24 -10.54
C LYS A 12 7.25 -1.79 -10.09
N HIS A 13 7.06 -1.57 -8.78
CA HIS A 13 6.81 -0.23 -8.24
C HIS A 13 7.96 0.75 -8.52
N GLU A 14 9.20 0.27 -8.56
CA GLU A 14 10.36 1.14 -8.81
C GLU A 14 10.39 1.70 -10.23
N GLU A 15 9.64 1.10 -11.15
CA GLU A 15 9.52 1.59 -12.53
C GLU A 15 8.52 2.74 -12.67
N LEU A 16 7.77 3.04 -11.60
CA LEU A 16 6.78 4.11 -11.62
C LEU A 16 7.44 5.48 -11.57
N ALA A 17 7.00 6.37 -12.48
CA ALA A 17 7.40 7.78 -12.44
C ALA A 17 6.57 8.48 -11.36
N ILE A 18 7.24 9.08 -10.37
CA ILE A 18 6.57 9.77 -9.28
C ILE A 18 6.12 11.16 -9.75
N PRO A 19 4.81 11.45 -9.76
CA PRO A 19 4.33 12.78 -10.15
C PRO A 19 4.80 13.86 -9.17
N ASN A 20 4.89 15.10 -9.65
CA ASN A 20 5.25 16.24 -8.81
C ASN A 20 4.04 16.78 -8.05
N ASN A 21 4.29 17.36 -6.88
CA ASN A 21 3.28 18.09 -6.10
C ASN A 21 2.10 17.19 -5.66
N ILE A 22 2.42 15.97 -5.23
CA ILE A 22 1.42 15.02 -4.73
C ILE A 22 1.27 15.20 -3.22
N ASP A 23 0.04 15.34 -2.75
CA ASP A 23 -0.27 15.44 -1.32
C ASP A 23 -0.53 14.09 -0.69
N MET A 24 -1.08 13.14 -1.44
CA MET A 24 -1.43 11.82 -0.95
C MET A 24 -1.23 10.79 -2.06
N VAL A 25 -0.69 9.63 -1.70
CA VAL A 25 -0.66 8.47 -2.58
C VAL A 25 -1.47 7.35 -1.95
N ILE A 26 -2.32 6.71 -2.76
CA ILE A 26 -3.13 5.59 -2.31
C ILE A 26 -2.78 4.39 -3.20
N SER A 27 -2.32 3.31 -2.58
CA SER A 27 -2.11 2.04 -3.26
C SER A 27 -3.28 1.11 -2.95
N ALA A 28 -3.93 0.61 -3.98
CA ALA A 28 -5.07 -0.29 -3.85
C ALA A 28 -4.67 -1.76 -3.73
N GLY A 29 -3.45 -2.03 -3.29
CA GLY A 29 -3.00 -3.38 -2.98
C GLY A 29 -2.23 -4.05 -4.11
N ASP A 30 -2.04 -5.37 -3.93
CA ASP A 30 -1.30 -6.24 -4.85
C ASP A 30 0.14 -5.79 -5.10
N GLY A 31 0.79 -5.26 -4.05
CA GLY A 31 2.22 -4.98 -4.07
C GLY A 31 3.07 -6.24 -4.08
N GLY A 32 2.52 -7.34 -3.58
CA GLY A 32 3.15 -8.66 -3.64
C GLY A 32 2.81 -9.39 -4.92
N THR A 33 3.66 -10.30 -5.34
CA THR A 33 3.53 -10.99 -6.63
C THR A 33 3.13 -12.46 -6.52
N TYR A 34 3.16 -13.03 -5.32
CA TYR A 34 3.00 -14.47 -5.13
C TYR A 34 1.87 -14.80 -4.17
N LYS A 35 1.20 -15.93 -4.44
CA LYS A 35 0.17 -16.47 -3.53
C LYS A 35 0.76 -17.13 -2.30
N ASN A 36 2.02 -17.60 -2.38
CA ASN A 36 2.71 -18.15 -1.21
C ASN A 36 2.99 -17.01 -0.22
N PRO A 37 2.52 -17.10 1.03
CA PRO A 37 2.67 -15.98 1.98
C PRO A 37 4.11 -15.56 2.23
N TYR A 38 5.06 -16.50 2.23
CA TYR A 38 6.46 -16.18 2.52
C TYR A 38 7.13 -15.42 1.37
N GLN A 39 6.83 -15.78 0.13
CA GLN A 39 7.32 -15.05 -1.03
C GLN A 39 6.63 -13.68 -1.14
N CYS A 40 5.33 -13.67 -0.89
CA CYS A 40 4.56 -12.43 -0.83
C CYS A 40 5.13 -11.48 0.21
N LYS A 41 5.57 -11.99 1.37
CA LYS A 41 6.19 -11.17 2.41
C LYS A 41 7.42 -10.44 1.90
N ILE A 42 8.29 -11.14 1.18
CA ILE A 42 9.53 -10.55 0.63
C ILE A 42 9.17 -9.41 -0.34
N ASP A 43 8.27 -9.67 -1.27
CA ASP A 43 7.88 -8.68 -2.26
C ASP A 43 7.12 -7.51 -1.64
N LEU A 44 6.22 -7.80 -0.71
CA LEU A 44 5.42 -6.77 -0.05
C LEU A 44 6.26 -5.91 0.87
N ASP A 45 7.22 -6.49 1.60
CA ASP A 45 8.15 -5.71 2.42
C ASP A 45 9.01 -4.78 1.55
N THR A 46 9.44 -5.26 0.38
CA THR A 46 10.18 -4.43 -0.58
C THR A 46 9.32 -3.27 -1.06
N PHE A 47 8.07 -3.54 -1.41
CA PHE A 47 7.12 -2.51 -1.84
C PHE A 47 6.85 -1.50 -0.72
N LEU A 48 6.53 -1.98 0.48
CA LEU A 48 6.19 -1.09 1.60
C LEU A 48 7.39 -0.25 2.04
N GLY A 49 8.61 -0.79 1.96
CA GLY A 49 9.81 -0.02 2.23
C GLY A 49 9.97 1.14 1.25
N TRP A 50 9.80 0.89 -0.03
CA TRP A 50 9.81 1.93 -1.07
C TRP A 50 8.69 2.95 -0.83
N PHE A 51 7.48 2.46 -0.56
CA PHE A 51 6.29 3.28 -0.35
C PHE A 51 6.45 4.20 0.87
N ASN A 52 6.95 3.64 1.97
CA ASN A 52 7.18 4.40 3.21
C ASN A 52 8.19 5.54 3.01
N ASN A 53 9.14 5.37 2.11
CA ASN A 53 10.20 6.35 1.87
C ASN A 53 9.86 7.37 0.77
N LEU A 54 8.67 7.29 0.16
CA LEU A 54 8.26 8.29 -0.82
C LEU A 54 8.17 9.67 -0.18
N PRO A 55 8.61 10.73 -0.88
CA PRO A 55 8.55 12.11 -0.37
C PRO A 55 7.14 12.70 -0.51
N ILE A 56 6.14 11.97 0.01
CA ILE A 56 4.74 12.34 -0.05
C ILE A 56 4.20 12.32 1.38
N LYS A 57 3.45 13.35 1.75
CA LYS A 57 3.00 13.55 3.12
C LYS A 57 2.06 12.45 3.62
N HIS A 58 1.09 12.06 2.78
CA HIS A 58 0.09 11.07 3.16
C HIS A 58 0.21 9.84 2.27
N LYS A 59 0.45 8.68 2.89
CA LYS A 59 0.61 7.41 2.19
C LYS A 59 -0.37 6.41 2.75
N VAL A 60 -1.23 5.85 1.89
CA VAL A 60 -2.28 4.92 2.27
C VAL A 60 -2.13 3.63 1.47
N TYR A 61 -2.08 2.51 2.15
CA TYR A 61 -2.06 1.20 1.54
C TYR A 61 -3.30 0.42 1.92
N VAL A 62 -4.07 -0.01 0.92
CA VAL A 62 -5.22 -0.89 1.11
C VAL A 62 -4.81 -2.27 0.58
N PRO A 63 -4.66 -3.29 1.45
CA PRO A 63 -4.24 -4.62 0.98
C PRO A 63 -5.21 -5.20 -0.05
N GLY A 64 -4.64 -5.86 -1.06
CA GLY A 64 -5.40 -6.56 -2.07
C GLY A 64 -5.51 -8.05 -1.78
N ASN A 65 -6.26 -8.78 -2.61
CA ASN A 65 -6.48 -10.21 -2.43
C ASN A 65 -5.23 -11.06 -2.70
N HIS A 66 -4.21 -10.50 -3.37
CA HIS A 66 -2.93 -11.17 -3.58
C HIS A 66 -1.90 -10.87 -2.48
N ASP A 67 -2.25 -10.03 -1.51
CA ASP A 67 -1.35 -9.70 -0.39
C ASP A 67 -1.49 -10.73 0.74
N THR A 68 -1.22 -12.00 0.41
CA THR A 68 -1.41 -13.12 1.32
C THR A 68 -0.54 -13.05 2.57
N ALA A 69 0.64 -12.42 2.48
CA ALA A 69 1.49 -12.21 3.65
C ALA A 69 0.84 -11.28 4.68
N MET A 70 0.12 -10.27 4.21
CA MET A 70 -0.61 -9.34 5.08
C MET A 70 -1.74 -10.06 5.81
N GLU A 71 -2.51 -10.87 5.09
CA GLU A 71 -3.60 -11.66 5.66
C GLU A 71 -3.08 -12.69 6.65
N ALA A 72 -1.93 -13.29 6.38
CA ALA A 72 -1.31 -14.27 7.26
C ALA A 72 -0.61 -13.66 8.48
N GLY A 73 -0.57 -12.33 8.58
CA GLY A 73 0.08 -11.64 9.70
C GLY A 73 1.60 -11.66 9.67
N LEU A 74 2.20 -11.89 8.51
CA LEU A 74 3.66 -11.97 8.38
C LEU A 74 4.33 -10.60 8.24
N ILE A 75 3.56 -9.55 8.00
CA ILE A 75 4.06 -8.18 7.81
C ILE A 75 4.03 -7.45 9.15
N ASP A 76 5.18 -6.95 9.57
CA ASP A 76 5.28 -6.05 10.73
C ASP A 76 4.91 -4.64 10.28
N GLU A 77 3.64 -4.29 10.44
CA GLU A 77 3.11 -3.01 9.98
C GLU A 77 3.70 -1.82 10.74
N GLU A 78 4.22 -2.04 11.94
CA GLU A 78 4.75 -0.99 12.80
C GLU A 78 6.05 -0.40 12.27
N ILE A 79 6.80 -1.13 11.44
CA ILE A 79 8.03 -0.60 10.85
C ILE A 79 7.75 0.39 9.72
N TYR A 80 6.53 0.42 9.20
CA TYR A 80 6.13 1.34 8.12
C TYR A 80 5.27 2.47 8.70
N GLN A 81 5.85 3.25 9.60
CA GLN A 81 5.12 4.24 10.41
C GLN A 81 4.50 5.38 9.59
N ASP A 82 5.06 5.68 8.42
CA ASP A 82 4.55 6.74 7.56
C ASP A 82 3.44 6.25 6.62
N VAL A 83 3.12 4.96 6.66
CA VAL A 83 2.09 4.35 5.82
C VAL A 83 0.86 4.02 6.68
N HIS A 84 -0.31 4.49 6.23
CA HIS A 84 -1.58 4.10 6.81
C HIS A 84 -2.06 2.83 6.11
N ILE A 85 -2.04 1.70 6.81
CA ILE A 85 -2.53 0.43 6.28
C ILE A 85 -3.99 0.29 6.73
N VAL A 86 -4.92 0.31 5.76
CA VAL A 86 -6.36 0.42 6.01
C VAL A 86 -7.04 -0.89 5.61
N LYS A 87 -7.62 -1.61 6.59
CA LYS A 87 -8.30 -2.88 6.39
C LYS A 87 -9.70 -2.81 7.01
N HIS A 88 -10.74 -2.93 6.20
CA HIS A 88 -12.13 -2.94 6.67
C HIS A 88 -12.49 -1.78 7.60
N GLU A 89 -11.92 -0.61 7.34
CA GLU A 89 -12.15 0.55 8.19
C GLU A 89 -12.16 1.83 7.38
N PHE A 90 -12.66 2.90 8.01
CA PHE A 90 -12.60 4.24 7.45
C PHE A 90 -11.47 5.01 8.11
N ILE A 91 -10.77 5.83 7.32
CA ILE A 91 -9.86 6.83 7.86
C ILE A 91 -10.14 8.18 7.19
N TYR A 92 -9.78 9.26 7.87
CA TYR A 92 -9.89 10.61 7.35
C TYR A 92 -8.49 11.22 7.28
N ILE A 93 -8.08 11.65 6.09
CA ILE A 93 -6.79 12.29 5.90
C ILE A 93 -7.00 13.52 5.02
N GLY A 94 -6.57 14.67 5.51
CA GLY A 94 -6.70 15.93 4.76
C GLY A 94 -8.12 16.23 4.31
N GLY A 95 -9.13 15.84 5.09
CA GLY A 95 -10.54 16.03 4.74
C GLY A 95 -11.12 14.98 3.80
N VAL A 96 -10.32 13.98 3.41
CA VAL A 96 -10.77 12.89 2.52
C VAL A 96 -11.07 11.66 3.35
N LYS A 97 -12.25 11.09 3.13
CA LYS A 97 -12.68 9.84 3.79
C LYS A 97 -12.28 8.66 2.90
N ILE A 98 -11.51 7.74 3.46
CA ILE A 98 -11.01 6.57 2.75
C ILE A 98 -11.50 5.31 3.45
N PHE A 99 -12.10 4.41 2.69
CA PHE A 99 -12.53 3.10 3.19
C PHE A 99 -11.67 2.01 2.55
N GLY A 100 -11.03 1.19 3.39
CA GLY A 100 -10.23 0.07 2.94
C GLY A 100 -10.97 -1.24 3.03
N SER A 101 -11.01 -2.00 1.92
CA SER A 101 -11.53 -3.35 1.89
C SER A 101 -10.55 -4.25 1.14
N PRO A 102 -9.94 -5.24 1.81
CA PRO A 102 -9.01 -6.15 1.15
C PRO A 102 -9.70 -7.19 0.27
N TYR A 103 -11.02 -7.27 0.32
CA TYR A 103 -11.76 -8.17 -0.54
C TYR A 103 -12.35 -7.41 -1.71
N THR A 104 -11.95 -7.81 -2.93
CA THR A 104 -12.59 -7.29 -4.13
C THR A 104 -13.80 -8.18 -4.46
N PRO A 105 -14.90 -7.59 -4.86
CA PRO A 105 -16.04 -8.37 -5.32
C PRO A 105 -15.71 -9.17 -6.57
#